data_0e2414ec7626c46e79f85d5d5773bd97
#
_entry.id   0e2414ec7626c46e79f85d5d5773bd97
#
_cell.length_a   1.000
_cell.length_b   1.000
_cell.length_c   1.000
_cell.angle_alpha   90.00
_cell.angle_beta   90.00
_cell.angle_gamma   90.00
#
_symmetry.space_group_name_H-M   'P 1'
#
loop_
_entity.id
_entity.type
_entity.pdbx_description
1 polymer ?
#
loop_
_entity_poly.entity_id
_entity_poly.type
_entity_poly.pdbx_seq_one_letter_code
_entity_poly.pdbx_strand_id
1 'polypeptide(L)'
;MITWLDISPLAVYLIALFVIGLFGLRHKERNHESLILAGRRLTLPAFVASLVSTWYGGILGVGEFSYRFGLSNWFVFGVPYYIAAGVFAFFLAKRARRSPEMTIPDRLFKAYGLPAGVAGAAILVVITLPAAYVLEIGILFNQFFGSPVWLGIVLGTVFSVFYLFAGGFRAAVWADMVQFVAMYVGFIIMLIFAVTKLGGLSYLNAHLPANHFSVTGGHAPSYIAFWYIVAMATLAEPAFYQRCFAAKSAAVARNGILLSIFFWFTFDFMTTACGLYARALLPDLSNPVAAYTELGAKLLPTGLLGLFFLSMLATVMSTVDSYMFLTATTISHDLFWRLKRFGDDRIQKFTSLGLVLSLVGTIVIATRFTSVVNVWHDFGSMGTSALLLPLITTYWGTYQYSPKGALLSIVLSASVTALMLYVIPLPGYFVIREPIFAGLGVSLGVFVLTRVKKIPESSQSPRPQ
;
A
#
# COMPACT_ATOMS: atom_id res chain seq x y z
N MET A 1 -14.92 0.70 -29.52
CA MET A 1 -14.86 2.15 -29.28
C MET A 1 -15.50 2.45 -27.94
N ILE A 2 -14.85 3.26 -27.11
CA ILE A 2 -15.38 3.74 -25.85
C ILE A 2 -16.54 4.69 -26.12
N THR A 3 -17.62 4.51 -25.42
CA THR A 3 -18.83 5.33 -25.55
C THR A 3 -19.00 6.25 -24.35
N TRP A 4 -19.90 7.22 -24.43
CA TRP A 4 -20.25 8.08 -23.30
C TRP A 4 -20.80 7.27 -22.10
N LEU A 5 -21.43 6.11 -22.36
CA LEU A 5 -21.91 5.20 -21.30
C LEU A 5 -20.76 4.57 -20.52
N ASP A 6 -19.61 4.33 -21.15
CA ASP A 6 -18.42 3.81 -20.48
C ASP A 6 -17.73 4.91 -19.65
N ILE A 7 -17.87 6.18 -20.04
CA ILE A 7 -17.32 7.33 -19.32
C ILE A 7 -18.20 7.72 -18.12
N SER A 8 -19.49 7.46 -18.18
CA SER A 8 -20.45 7.91 -17.15
C SER A 8 -20.14 7.38 -15.74
N PRO A 9 -19.74 6.12 -15.48
CA PRO A 9 -19.35 5.68 -14.14
C PRO A 9 -18.14 6.44 -13.60
N LEU A 10 -17.17 6.73 -14.46
CA LEU A 10 -16.01 7.54 -14.08
C LEU A 10 -16.40 8.95 -13.71
N ALA A 11 -17.28 9.61 -14.49
CA ALA A 11 -17.78 10.95 -14.18
C ALA A 11 -18.51 11.00 -12.84
N VAL A 12 -19.42 10.04 -12.57
CA VAL A 12 -20.11 9.93 -11.29
C VAL A 12 -19.14 9.77 -10.13
N TYR A 13 -18.14 8.93 -10.28
CA TYR A 13 -17.10 8.72 -9.28
C TYR A 13 -16.29 9.99 -9.01
N LEU A 14 -15.84 10.68 -10.05
CA LEU A 14 -15.11 11.95 -9.91
C LEU A 14 -15.96 13.02 -9.21
N ILE A 15 -17.25 13.11 -9.53
CA ILE A 15 -18.19 13.99 -8.82
C ILE A 15 -18.32 13.60 -7.35
N ALA A 16 -18.43 12.30 -7.04
CA ALA A 16 -18.50 11.82 -5.65
C ALA A 16 -17.25 12.22 -4.85
N LEU A 17 -16.05 12.03 -5.40
CA LEU A 17 -14.81 12.46 -4.75
C LEU A 17 -14.71 13.99 -4.62
N PHE A 18 -15.16 14.73 -5.61
CA PHE A 18 -15.23 16.18 -5.53
C PHE A 18 -16.16 16.65 -4.40
N VAL A 19 -17.33 16.03 -4.28
CA VAL A 19 -18.28 16.28 -3.18
C VAL A 19 -17.65 15.97 -1.83
N ILE A 20 -16.93 14.84 -1.69
CA ILE A 20 -16.17 14.50 -0.48
C ILE A 20 -15.17 15.61 -0.14
N GLY A 21 -14.43 16.11 -1.13
CA GLY A 21 -13.52 17.25 -0.97
C GLY A 21 -14.25 18.52 -0.45
N LEU A 22 -15.40 18.88 -1.03
CA LEU A 22 -16.18 20.04 -0.59
C LEU A 22 -16.69 19.88 0.85
N PHE A 23 -17.14 18.69 1.24
CA PHE A 23 -17.52 18.40 2.63
C PHE A 23 -16.31 18.53 3.57
N GLY A 24 -15.12 18.09 3.14
CA GLY A 24 -13.89 18.30 3.89
C GLY A 24 -13.57 19.77 4.15
N LEU A 25 -13.78 20.64 3.17
CA LEU A 25 -13.59 22.10 3.32
C LEU A 25 -14.53 22.72 4.36
N ARG A 26 -15.80 22.25 4.41
CA ARG A 26 -16.80 22.74 5.38
C ARG A 26 -16.51 22.31 6.81
N HIS A 27 -15.91 21.13 6.99
CA HIS A 27 -15.55 20.54 8.28
C HIS A 27 -14.05 20.65 8.55
N LYS A 28 -13.50 21.85 8.33
CA LYS A 28 -12.07 22.12 8.45
C LYS A 28 -11.54 21.65 9.80
N GLU A 29 -10.67 20.64 9.77
CA GLU A 29 -10.03 20.12 10.97
C GLU A 29 -9.09 21.16 11.56
N ARG A 30 -9.41 21.62 12.77
CA ARG A 30 -8.64 22.67 13.47
C ARG A 30 -7.54 22.10 14.34
N ASN A 31 -7.57 20.81 14.60
CA ASN A 31 -6.70 20.13 15.55
C ASN A 31 -5.77 19.18 14.79
N HIS A 32 -4.49 19.18 15.16
CA HIS A 32 -3.44 18.36 14.59
C HIS A 32 -3.80 16.86 14.54
N GLU A 33 -4.27 16.30 15.66
CA GLU A 33 -4.69 14.89 15.73
C GLU A 33 -5.91 14.59 14.81
N SER A 34 -6.84 15.54 14.71
CA SER A 34 -7.99 15.39 13.82
C SER A 34 -7.58 15.35 12.36
N LEU A 35 -6.63 16.17 11.94
CA LEU A 35 -6.11 16.22 10.58
C LEU A 35 -5.40 14.90 10.20
N ILE A 36 -4.53 14.39 11.07
CA ILE A 36 -3.66 13.24 10.79
C ILE A 36 -4.37 11.90 11.02
N LEU A 37 -5.23 11.82 12.05
CA LEU A 37 -5.83 10.58 12.54
C LEU A 37 -7.37 10.60 12.57
N ALA A 38 -8.01 11.58 11.93
CA ALA A 38 -9.48 11.76 12.00
C ALA A 38 -10.00 11.76 13.46
N GLY A 39 -9.22 12.31 14.39
CA GLY A 39 -9.54 12.40 15.82
C GLY A 39 -9.63 11.05 16.53
N ARG A 40 -8.95 10.02 16.04
CA ARG A 40 -8.96 8.64 16.55
C ARG A 40 -10.38 8.05 16.67
N ARG A 41 -11.26 8.35 15.71
CA ARG A 41 -12.67 7.94 15.70
C ARG A 41 -13.00 6.95 14.59
N LEU A 42 -11.99 6.35 13.95
CA LEU A 42 -12.20 5.40 12.86
C LEU A 42 -12.99 4.18 13.36
N THR A 43 -14.19 4.01 12.81
CA THR A 43 -15.11 2.91 13.14
C THR A 43 -14.66 1.61 12.44
N LEU A 44 -15.18 0.46 12.88
CA LEU A 44 -14.80 -0.82 12.29
C LEU A 44 -15.08 -0.90 10.77
N PRO A 45 -16.28 -0.52 10.24
CA PRO A 45 -16.51 -0.56 8.80
C PRO A 45 -15.58 0.37 8.02
N ALA A 46 -15.36 1.61 8.51
CA ALA A 46 -14.47 2.57 7.87
C ALA A 46 -13.00 2.11 7.91
N PHE A 47 -12.58 1.47 9.01
CA PHE A 47 -11.25 0.86 9.13
C PHE A 47 -11.04 -0.22 8.06
N VAL A 48 -12.00 -1.15 7.96
CA VAL A 48 -11.93 -2.28 7.01
C VAL A 48 -11.94 -1.78 5.58
N ALA A 49 -12.91 -0.92 5.22
CA ALA A 49 -12.99 -0.39 3.87
C ALA A 49 -11.70 0.33 3.46
N SER A 50 -11.20 1.21 4.35
CA SER A 50 -9.98 1.98 4.08
C SER A 50 -8.74 1.08 4.01
N LEU A 51 -8.59 0.10 4.89
CA LEU A 51 -7.42 -0.77 4.88
C LEU A 51 -7.44 -1.73 3.67
N VAL A 52 -8.61 -2.29 3.35
CA VAL A 52 -8.74 -3.25 2.23
C VAL A 52 -8.46 -2.59 0.90
N SER A 53 -9.08 -1.44 0.63
CA SER A 53 -8.88 -0.74 -0.64
C SER A 53 -7.46 -0.21 -0.79
N THR A 54 -6.86 0.33 0.27
CA THR A 54 -5.48 0.85 0.24
C THR A 54 -4.44 -0.25 -0.02
N TRP A 55 -4.67 -1.47 0.43
CA TRP A 55 -3.69 -2.54 0.30
C TRP A 55 -3.60 -3.13 -1.11
N TYR A 56 -4.64 -2.98 -1.89
CA TYR A 56 -4.78 -3.68 -3.18
C TYR A 56 -4.34 -2.86 -4.40
N GLY A 57 -3.59 -1.78 -4.20
CA GLY A 57 -3.20 -0.84 -5.28
C GLY A 57 -2.49 -1.43 -6.49
N GLY A 58 -1.88 -2.62 -6.34
CA GLY A 58 -1.17 -3.33 -7.39
C GLY A 58 -2.03 -4.22 -8.27
N ILE A 59 -3.22 -3.82 -8.61
CA ILE A 59 -4.20 -4.65 -9.31
C ILE A 59 -3.74 -5.15 -10.68
N LEU A 60 -2.98 -4.35 -11.43
CA LEU A 60 -2.45 -4.78 -12.72
C LEU A 60 -1.36 -5.85 -12.56
N GLY A 61 -0.53 -5.76 -11.52
CA GLY A 61 0.46 -6.79 -11.19
C GLY A 61 -0.21 -8.10 -10.79
N VAL A 62 -1.30 -8.07 -10.03
CA VAL A 62 -2.12 -9.25 -9.70
C VAL A 62 -2.72 -9.87 -10.97
N GLY A 63 -3.20 -9.04 -11.90
CA GLY A 63 -3.72 -9.48 -13.20
C GLY A 63 -2.66 -10.17 -14.04
N GLU A 64 -1.48 -9.58 -14.16
CA GLU A 64 -0.34 -10.16 -14.86
C GLU A 64 0.07 -11.51 -14.25
N PHE A 65 0.25 -11.55 -12.92
CA PHE A 65 0.73 -12.76 -12.26
C PHE A 65 -0.29 -13.91 -12.35
N SER A 66 -1.56 -13.63 -12.12
CA SER A 66 -2.63 -14.64 -12.24
C SER A 66 -2.82 -15.12 -13.69
N TYR A 67 -2.64 -14.24 -14.68
CA TYR A 67 -2.62 -14.62 -16.09
C TYR A 67 -1.46 -15.56 -16.42
N ARG A 68 -0.25 -15.31 -15.90
CA ARG A 68 0.96 -16.10 -16.17
C ARG A 68 1.02 -17.42 -15.40
N PHE A 69 0.61 -17.39 -14.13
CA PHE A 69 0.88 -18.45 -13.16
C PHE A 69 -0.36 -19.00 -12.44
N GLY A 70 -1.53 -18.48 -12.78
CA GLY A 70 -2.82 -18.98 -12.34
C GLY A 70 -3.04 -18.90 -10.83
N LEU A 71 -3.50 -20.00 -10.24
CA LEU A 71 -3.88 -20.11 -8.82
C LEU A 71 -2.72 -19.83 -7.85
N SER A 72 -1.48 -19.95 -8.31
CA SER A 72 -0.31 -19.64 -7.49
C SER A 72 -0.25 -18.17 -7.06
N ASN A 73 -0.93 -17.25 -7.76
CA ASN A 73 -1.09 -15.87 -7.31
C ASN A 73 -1.62 -15.79 -5.88
N TRP A 74 -2.68 -16.53 -5.59
CA TRP A 74 -3.25 -16.56 -4.26
C TRP A 74 -2.28 -17.15 -3.22
N PHE A 75 -1.60 -18.27 -3.54
CA PHE A 75 -0.71 -18.95 -2.61
C PHE A 75 0.61 -18.19 -2.37
N VAL A 76 1.14 -17.55 -3.41
CA VAL A 76 2.44 -16.85 -3.34
C VAL A 76 2.29 -15.42 -2.84
N PHE A 77 1.24 -14.69 -3.27
CA PHE A 77 1.03 -13.30 -2.88
C PHE A 77 -0.09 -13.10 -1.84
N GLY A 78 -1.15 -13.88 -1.84
CA GLY A 78 -2.25 -13.73 -0.88
C GLY A 78 -1.88 -14.27 0.51
N VAL A 79 -1.70 -15.59 0.61
CA VAL A 79 -1.53 -16.31 1.88
C VAL A 79 -0.43 -15.75 2.79
N PRO A 80 0.79 -15.45 2.31
CA PRO A 80 1.84 -14.93 3.19
C PRO A 80 1.49 -13.58 3.81
N TYR A 81 0.80 -12.72 3.06
CA TYR A 81 0.34 -11.43 3.58
C TYR A 81 -0.81 -11.56 4.58
N TYR A 82 -1.71 -12.56 4.45
CA TYR A 82 -2.73 -12.85 5.48
C TYR A 82 -2.09 -13.30 6.78
N ILE A 83 -1.04 -14.14 6.70
CA ILE A 83 -0.29 -14.59 7.88
C ILE A 83 0.38 -13.38 8.55
N ALA A 84 1.08 -12.55 7.79
CA ALA A 84 1.75 -11.37 8.32
C ALA A 84 0.76 -10.36 8.92
N ALA A 85 -0.38 -10.11 8.27
CA ALA A 85 -1.44 -9.26 8.79
C ALA A 85 -2.06 -9.86 10.07
N GLY A 86 -2.23 -11.18 10.14
CA GLY A 86 -2.66 -11.89 11.35
C GLY A 86 -1.67 -11.69 12.50
N VAL A 87 -0.38 -11.86 12.27
CA VAL A 87 0.68 -11.57 13.24
C VAL A 87 0.60 -10.11 13.70
N PHE A 88 0.45 -9.16 12.77
CA PHE A 88 0.26 -7.74 13.11
C PHE A 88 -0.96 -7.53 14.00
N ALA A 89 -2.10 -8.13 13.65
CA ALA A 89 -3.36 -7.98 14.38
C ALA A 89 -3.25 -8.45 15.83
N PHE A 90 -2.63 -9.60 16.06
CA PHE A 90 -2.51 -10.18 17.41
C PHE A 90 -1.43 -9.50 18.25
N PHE A 91 -0.30 -9.14 17.69
CA PHE A 91 0.86 -8.69 18.45
C PHE A 91 1.08 -7.17 18.44
N LEU A 92 0.73 -6.47 17.36
CA LEU A 92 1.05 -5.04 17.17
C LEU A 92 -0.18 -4.13 17.24
N ALA A 93 -1.32 -4.49 16.64
CA ALA A 93 -2.45 -3.59 16.45
C ALA A 93 -2.94 -2.92 17.74
N LYS A 94 -3.13 -3.71 18.81
CA LYS A 94 -3.58 -3.18 20.11
C LYS A 94 -2.53 -2.28 20.76
N ARG A 95 -1.25 -2.62 20.61
CA ARG A 95 -0.14 -1.82 21.14
C ARG A 95 -0.01 -0.50 20.41
N ALA A 96 -0.05 -0.53 19.09
CA ALA A 96 -0.06 0.68 18.26
C ALA A 96 -1.23 1.60 18.66
N ARG A 97 -2.48 1.07 18.77
CA ARG A 97 -3.64 1.89 19.13
C ARG A 97 -3.55 2.51 20.54
N ARG A 98 -2.96 1.83 21.49
CA ARG A 98 -2.78 2.33 22.87
C ARG A 98 -1.65 3.35 22.99
N SER A 99 -0.81 3.43 22.00
CA SER A 99 0.29 4.36 21.89
C SER A 99 -0.21 5.80 21.70
N PRO A 100 0.34 6.81 22.38
CA PRO A 100 -0.01 8.21 22.17
C PRO A 100 0.53 8.75 20.86
N GLU A 101 1.50 8.09 20.24
CA GLU A 101 2.15 8.51 19.00
C GLU A 101 1.14 8.51 17.83
N MET A 102 1.40 9.36 16.85
CA MET A 102 0.54 9.54 15.67
C MET A 102 1.13 8.92 14.41
N THR A 103 2.45 8.71 14.39
CA THR A 103 3.18 8.19 13.23
C THR A 103 4.23 7.16 13.64
N ILE A 104 4.75 6.41 12.66
CA ILE A 104 5.91 5.53 12.89
C ILE A 104 7.15 6.32 13.33
N PRO A 105 7.53 7.44 12.67
CA PRO A 105 8.64 8.26 13.15
C PRO A 105 8.46 8.77 14.58
N ASP A 106 7.26 9.15 15.00
CA ASP A 106 6.99 9.50 16.40
C ASP A 106 7.42 8.41 17.38
N ARG A 107 7.13 7.15 17.03
CA ARG A 107 7.53 6.00 17.83
C ARG A 107 9.05 5.84 17.87
N LEU A 108 9.72 6.03 16.72
CA LEU A 108 11.18 6.00 16.64
C LEU A 108 11.83 7.17 17.41
N PHE A 109 11.27 8.37 17.31
CA PHE A 109 11.70 9.53 18.11
C PHE A 109 11.64 9.26 19.61
N LYS A 110 10.50 8.69 20.07
CA LYS A 110 10.30 8.38 21.48
C LYS A 110 11.28 7.33 21.98
N ALA A 111 11.48 6.25 21.19
CA ALA A 111 12.31 5.12 21.59
C ALA A 111 13.81 5.40 21.48
N TYR A 112 14.24 6.12 20.43
CA TYR A 112 15.65 6.23 20.05
C TYR A 112 16.18 7.65 19.92
N GLY A 113 15.33 8.67 20.09
CA GLY A 113 15.70 10.07 20.00
C GLY A 113 15.66 10.63 18.58
N LEU A 114 16.03 11.93 18.50
CA LEU A 114 15.87 12.75 17.29
C LEU A 114 16.60 12.18 16.04
N PRO A 115 17.88 11.77 16.09
CA PRO A 115 18.58 11.32 14.88
C PRO A 115 17.95 10.07 14.22
N ALA A 116 17.59 9.07 15.02
CA ALA A 116 16.97 7.85 14.53
C ALA A 116 15.54 8.10 13.98
N GLY A 117 14.78 8.99 14.65
CA GLY A 117 13.46 9.38 14.18
C GLY A 117 13.51 10.14 12.85
N VAL A 118 14.45 11.08 12.67
CA VAL A 118 14.65 11.82 11.42
C VAL A 118 15.08 10.87 10.30
N ALA A 119 16.02 9.96 10.58
CA ALA A 119 16.42 8.95 9.60
C ALA A 119 15.24 8.05 9.18
N GLY A 120 14.44 7.58 10.14
CA GLY A 120 13.23 6.82 9.88
C GLY A 120 12.19 7.60 9.07
N ALA A 121 11.98 8.89 9.38
CA ALA A 121 11.10 9.76 8.61
C ALA A 121 11.59 9.94 7.17
N ALA A 122 12.88 10.13 6.95
CA ALA A 122 13.45 10.27 5.60
C ALA A 122 13.24 8.99 4.76
N ILE A 123 13.48 7.81 5.33
CA ILE A 123 13.18 6.54 4.67
C ILE A 123 11.68 6.43 4.36
N LEU A 124 10.80 6.77 5.33
CA LEU A 124 9.36 6.72 5.15
C LEU A 124 8.90 7.62 4.01
N VAL A 125 9.41 8.85 3.90
CA VAL A 125 9.08 9.76 2.77
C VAL A 125 9.35 9.07 1.43
N VAL A 126 10.51 8.40 1.29
CA VAL A 126 10.88 7.74 0.03
C VAL A 126 9.94 6.58 -0.29
N ILE A 127 9.73 5.67 0.67
CA ILE A 127 8.97 4.42 0.44
C ILE A 127 7.47 4.61 0.40
N THR A 128 6.95 5.73 0.91
CA THR A 128 5.51 6.06 0.82
C THR A 128 5.18 6.98 -0.36
N LEU A 129 6.15 7.34 -1.21
CA LEU A 129 5.82 7.97 -2.50
C LEU A 129 5.08 6.96 -3.39
N PRO A 130 3.83 7.23 -3.82
CA PRO A 130 3.00 6.26 -4.53
C PRO A 130 3.33 6.15 -6.02
N ALA A 131 4.62 6.22 -6.39
CA ALA A 131 5.06 6.27 -7.78
C ALA A 131 4.65 5.04 -8.60
N ALA A 132 4.72 3.84 -7.99
CA ALA A 132 4.28 2.61 -8.64
C ALA A 132 2.79 2.64 -9.01
N TYR A 133 1.96 3.07 -8.07
CA TYR A 133 0.50 3.11 -8.24
C TYR A 133 0.07 4.21 -9.22
N VAL A 134 0.72 5.36 -9.20
CA VAL A 134 0.47 6.43 -10.17
C VAL A 134 0.90 6.00 -11.59
N LEU A 135 1.96 5.21 -11.71
CA LEU A 135 2.32 4.59 -12.99
C LEU A 135 1.22 3.62 -13.46
N GLU A 136 0.61 2.82 -12.56
CA GLU A 136 -0.55 1.99 -12.91
C GLU A 136 -1.75 2.80 -13.41
N ILE A 137 -2.04 3.96 -12.80
CA ILE A 137 -3.08 4.87 -13.32
C ILE A 137 -2.74 5.29 -14.76
N GLY A 138 -1.48 5.66 -15.01
CA GLY A 138 -1.02 6.01 -16.35
C GLY A 138 -1.21 4.86 -17.36
N ILE A 139 -0.89 3.64 -16.98
CA ILE A 139 -1.07 2.44 -17.80
C ILE A 139 -2.57 2.17 -18.05
N LEU A 140 -3.42 2.27 -17.02
CA LEU A 140 -4.87 2.11 -17.16
C LEU A 140 -5.46 3.14 -18.13
N PHE A 141 -5.08 4.41 -18.02
CA PHE A 141 -5.52 5.44 -18.94
C PHE A 141 -5.07 5.19 -20.39
N ASN A 142 -3.84 4.70 -20.55
CA ASN A 142 -3.34 4.33 -21.87
C ASN A 142 -4.14 3.14 -22.47
N GLN A 143 -4.39 2.10 -21.68
CA GLN A 143 -5.12 0.90 -22.13
C GLN A 143 -6.58 1.23 -22.45
N PHE A 144 -7.23 2.11 -21.71
CA PHE A 144 -8.65 2.40 -21.88
C PHE A 144 -8.88 3.53 -22.89
N PHE A 145 -8.12 4.62 -22.84
CA PHE A 145 -8.32 5.81 -23.68
C PHE A 145 -7.31 5.95 -24.84
N GLY A 146 -6.29 5.10 -24.90
CA GLY A 146 -5.18 5.28 -25.86
C GLY A 146 -4.31 6.51 -25.59
N SER A 147 -4.45 7.13 -24.41
CA SER A 147 -3.71 8.35 -24.05
C SER A 147 -2.25 8.04 -23.69
N PRO A 148 -1.31 8.98 -23.83
CA PRO A 148 0.04 8.80 -23.33
C PRO A 148 0.06 8.51 -21.83
N VAL A 149 0.88 7.57 -21.37
CA VAL A 149 0.97 7.13 -19.96
C VAL A 149 1.25 8.32 -19.02
N TRP A 150 2.12 9.26 -19.41
CA TRP A 150 2.43 10.43 -18.59
C TRP A 150 1.20 11.32 -18.31
N LEU A 151 0.24 11.38 -19.23
CA LEU A 151 -0.99 12.16 -19.03
C LEU A 151 -1.85 11.56 -17.92
N GLY A 152 -2.04 10.24 -17.92
CA GLY A 152 -2.74 9.52 -16.83
C GLY A 152 -2.02 9.66 -15.50
N ILE A 153 -0.67 9.62 -15.49
CA ILE A 153 0.16 9.89 -14.30
C ILE A 153 -0.18 11.27 -13.71
N VAL A 154 -0.12 12.32 -14.53
CA VAL A 154 -0.35 13.69 -14.07
C VAL A 154 -1.80 13.88 -13.61
N LEU A 155 -2.77 13.49 -14.43
CA LEU A 155 -4.20 13.66 -14.11
C LEU A 155 -4.59 12.89 -12.84
N GLY A 156 -4.19 11.63 -12.74
CA GLY A 156 -4.49 10.80 -11.57
C GLY A 156 -3.87 11.38 -10.29
N THR A 157 -2.60 11.80 -10.35
CA THR A 157 -1.91 12.37 -9.19
C THR A 157 -2.53 13.71 -8.74
N VAL A 158 -2.78 14.61 -9.69
CA VAL A 158 -3.39 15.92 -9.39
C VAL A 158 -4.79 15.74 -8.78
N PHE A 159 -5.59 14.84 -9.36
CA PHE A 159 -6.93 14.60 -8.88
C PHE A 159 -6.95 13.98 -7.48
N SER A 160 -6.09 13.00 -7.19
CA SER A 160 -5.94 12.41 -5.85
C SER A 160 -5.61 13.45 -4.78
N VAL A 161 -4.69 14.36 -5.09
CA VAL A 161 -4.25 15.39 -4.13
C VAL A 161 -5.34 16.42 -3.85
N PHE A 162 -6.20 16.71 -4.83
CA PHE A 162 -7.20 17.78 -4.75
C PHE A 162 -8.13 17.66 -3.53
N TYR A 163 -8.74 16.50 -3.27
CA TYR A 163 -9.64 16.34 -2.13
C TYR A 163 -8.92 16.10 -0.80
N LEU A 164 -7.67 15.62 -0.84
CA LEU A 164 -6.84 15.51 0.36
C LEU A 164 -6.48 16.85 0.97
N PHE A 165 -6.26 17.89 0.13
CA PHE A 165 -6.06 19.25 0.61
C PHE A 165 -7.23 19.76 1.45
N ALA A 166 -8.44 19.31 1.12
CA ALA A 166 -9.65 19.80 1.72
C ALA A 166 -9.95 19.16 3.09
N GLY A 167 -9.74 17.85 3.22
CA GLY A 167 -10.25 17.09 4.36
C GLY A 167 -9.28 16.17 5.08
N GLY A 168 -7.98 16.17 4.70
CA GLY A 168 -6.96 15.36 5.36
C GLY A 168 -7.30 13.86 5.37
N PHE A 169 -6.90 13.15 6.43
CA PHE A 169 -7.12 11.70 6.55
C PHE A 169 -8.59 11.29 6.53
N ARG A 170 -9.51 12.14 7.04
CA ARG A 170 -10.94 11.85 7.01
C ARG A 170 -11.49 11.79 5.58
N ALA A 171 -11.04 12.70 4.71
CA ALA A 171 -11.45 12.68 3.30
C ALA A 171 -10.89 11.45 2.58
N ALA A 172 -9.64 11.05 2.87
CA ALA A 172 -9.08 9.80 2.36
C ALA A 172 -9.95 8.59 2.75
N VAL A 173 -10.33 8.48 4.03
CA VAL A 173 -11.18 7.37 4.51
C VAL A 173 -12.56 7.35 3.84
N TRP A 174 -13.17 8.50 3.60
CA TRP A 174 -14.46 8.55 2.89
C TRP A 174 -14.33 8.16 1.41
N ALA A 175 -13.25 8.60 0.77
CA ALA A 175 -12.93 8.16 -0.59
C ALA A 175 -12.71 6.65 -0.63
N ASP A 176 -11.91 6.10 0.29
CA ASP A 176 -11.65 4.66 0.43
C ASP A 176 -12.93 3.83 0.56
N MET A 177 -13.96 4.33 1.27
CA MET A 177 -15.24 3.63 1.39
C MET A 177 -15.98 3.53 0.06
N VAL A 178 -15.97 4.59 -0.75
CA VAL A 178 -16.55 4.58 -2.11
C VAL A 178 -15.73 3.66 -3.01
N GLN A 179 -14.41 3.74 -2.94
CA GLN A 179 -13.48 2.94 -3.72
C GLN A 179 -13.57 1.45 -3.38
N PHE A 180 -13.74 1.12 -2.09
CA PHE A 180 -13.98 -0.26 -1.64
C PHE A 180 -15.22 -0.87 -2.29
N VAL A 181 -16.34 -0.12 -2.36
CA VAL A 181 -17.55 -0.60 -3.03
C VAL A 181 -17.32 -0.75 -4.53
N ALA A 182 -16.70 0.24 -5.16
CA ALA A 182 -16.44 0.24 -6.60
C ALA A 182 -15.57 -0.96 -7.02
N MET A 183 -14.47 -1.26 -6.27
CA MET A 183 -13.58 -2.36 -6.59
C MET A 183 -14.30 -3.71 -6.55
N TYR A 184 -15.10 -3.97 -5.52
CA TYR A 184 -15.86 -5.22 -5.40
C TYR A 184 -16.93 -5.35 -6.47
N VAL A 185 -17.73 -4.31 -6.68
CA VAL A 185 -18.82 -4.33 -7.67
C VAL A 185 -18.29 -4.61 -9.07
N GLY A 186 -17.19 -3.97 -9.49
CA GLY A 186 -16.65 -4.19 -10.83
C GLY A 186 -16.12 -5.61 -11.03
N PHE A 187 -15.36 -6.15 -10.07
CA PHE A 187 -14.82 -7.52 -10.18
C PHE A 187 -15.90 -8.59 -10.02
N ILE A 188 -16.94 -8.38 -9.20
CA ILE A 188 -18.11 -9.27 -9.12
C ILE A 188 -18.81 -9.33 -10.48
N ILE A 189 -19.10 -8.17 -11.09
CA ILE A 189 -19.75 -8.10 -12.42
C ILE A 189 -18.88 -8.80 -13.45
N MET A 190 -17.56 -8.50 -13.48
CA MET A 190 -16.63 -9.13 -14.39
C MET A 190 -16.68 -10.66 -14.28
N LEU A 191 -16.63 -11.19 -13.07
CA LEU A 191 -16.66 -12.63 -12.82
C LEU A 191 -18.00 -13.27 -13.23
N ILE A 192 -19.13 -12.60 -12.94
CA ILE A 192 -20.46 -13.06 -13.39
C ILE A 192 -20.49 -13.19 -14.91
N PHE A 193 -20.02 -12.17 -15.65
CA PHE A 193 -19.98 -12.22 -17.10
C PHE A 193 -19.02 -13.27 -17.63
N ALA A 194 -17.86 -13.47 -17.01
CA ALA A 194 -16.92 -14.51 -17.39
C ALA A 194 -17.55 -15.91 -17.23
N VAL A 195 -18.17 -16.19 -16.08
CA VAL A 195 -18.81 -17.49 -15.81
C VAL A 195 -20.01 -17.71 -16.71
N THR A 196 -20.86 -16.72 -16.93
CA THR A 196 -22.10 -16.89 -17.71
C THR A 196 -21.85 -16.98 -19.22
N LYS A 197 -20.86 -16.28 -19.76
CA LYS A 197 -20.57 -16.29 -21.19
C LYS A 197 -19.61 -17.39 -21.62
N LEU A 198 -18.64 -17.75 -20.80
CA LEU A 198 -17.62 -18.73 -21.14
C LEU A 198 -17.88 -20.09 -20.50
N GLY A 199 -18.50 -20.12 -19.33
CA GLY A 199 -18.72 -21.29 -18.51
C GLY A 199 -17.89 -21.29 -17.23
N GLY A 200 -18.13 -22.28 -16.37
CA GLY A 200 -17.46 -22.40 -15.07
C GLY A 200 -16.12 -23.14 -15.15
N LEU A 201 -15.85 -23.97 -14.13
CA LEU A 201 -14.58 -24.72 -14.03
C LEU A 201 -14.32 -25.65 -15.22
N SER A 202 -15.36 -26.19 -15.87
CA SER A 202 -15.19 -27.02 -17.05
C SER A 202 -14.53 -26.27 -18.20
N TYR A 203 -14.92 -25.02 -18.44
CA TYR A 203 -14.29 -24.17 -19.44
C TYR A 203 -12.82 -23.92 -19.10
N LEU A 204 -12.54 -23.54 -17.86
CA LEU A 204 -11.17 -23.27 -17.40
C LEU A 204 -10.28 -24.53 -17.53
N ASN A 205 -10.81 -25.72 -17.15
CA ASN A 205 -10.06 -26.96 -17.28
C ASN A 205 -9.72 -27.32 -18.73
N ALA A 206 -10.59 -26.94 -19.67
CA ALA A 206 -10.38 -27.25 -21.11
C ALA A 206 -9.38 -26.28 -21.78
N HIS A 207 -9.23 -25.05 -21.27
CA HIS A 207 -8.49 -23.98 -21.97
C HIS A 207 -7.25 -23.51 -21.24
N LEU A 208 -7.05 -23.89 -19.97
CA LEU A 208 -5.88 -23.46 -19.22
C LEU A 208 -4.72 -24.48 -19.30
N PRO A 209 -3.47 -24.02 -19.29
CA PRO A 209 -2.34 -24.91 -19.09
C PRO A 209 -2.44 -25.65 -17.75
N ALA A 210 -1.99 -26.90 -17.70
CA ALA A 210 -2.11 -27.74 -16.50
C ALA A 210 -1.56 -27.10 -15.20
N ASN A 211 -0.51 -26.31 -15.30
CA ASN A 211 0.11 -25.66 -14.14
C ASN A 211 -0.70 -24.51 -13.54
N HIS A 212 -1.74 -24.01 -14.24
CA HIS A 212 -2.54 -22.86 -13.75
C HIS A 212 -3.44 -23.21 -12.55
N PHE A 213 -3.75 -24.50 -12.37
CA PHE A 213 -4.45 -24.99 -11.18
C PHE A 213 -3.51 -25.43 -10.05
N SER A 214 -2.21 -25.43 -10.31
CA SER A 214 -1.23 -25.71 -9.27
C SER A 214 -1.11 -24.54 -8.30
N VAL A 215 -1.20 -24.81 -7.00
CA VAL A 215 -0.98 -23.78 -5.97
C VAL A 215 0.45 -23.21 -5.98
N THR A 216 1.41 -23.99 -6.47
CA THR A 216 2.79 -23.55 -6.61
C THR A 216 3.08 -22.91 -7.97
N GLY A 217 2.21 -23.11 -8.98
CA GLY A 217 2.40 -22.60 -10.34
C GLY A 217 3.69 -23.06 -11.02
N GLY A 218 4.34 -24.13 -10.53
CA GLY A 218 5.65 -24.58 -10.99
C GLY A 218 6.83 -23.79 -10.42
N HIS A 219 6.60 -22.85 -9.50
CA HIS A 219 7.67 -22.10 -8.85
C HIS A 219 8.50 -22.97 -7.90
N ALA A 220 9.79 -22.71 -7.84
CA ALA A 220 10.70 -23.38 -6.91
C ALA A 220 10.29 -23.07 -5.45
N PRO A 221 10.44 -24.03 -4.51
CA PRO A 221 10.14 -23.79 -3.09
C PRO A 221 10.88 -22.59 -2.50
N SER A 222 12.09 -22.32 -2.95
CA SER A 222 12.88 -21.16 -2.54
C SER A 222 12.25 -19.82 -2.96
N TYR A 223 11.65 -19.75 -4.14
CA TYR A 223 10.93 -18.59 -4.61
C TYR A 223 9.68 -18.32 -3.75
N ILE A 224 8.93 -19.37 -3.43
CA ILE A 224 7.75 -19.27 -2.56
C ILE A 224 8.17 -18.83 -1.16
N ALA A 225 9.19 -19.47 -0.56
CA ALA A 225 9.71 -19.11 0.76
C ALA A 225 10.18 -17.65 0.82
N PHE A 226 10.78 -17.15 -0.26
CA PHE A 226 11.16 -15.73 -0.38
C PHE A 226 9.96 -14.81 -0.18
N TRP A 227 8.83 -15.03 -0.87
CA TRP A 227 7.64 -14.19 -0.73
C TRP A 227 7.01 -14.26 0.66
N TYR A 228 7.09 -15.42 1.33
CA TYR A 228 6.64 -15.54 2.73
C TYR A 228 7.49 -14.71 3.70
N ILE A 229 8.77 -14.57 3.42
CA ILE A 229 9.66 -13.71 4.23
C ILE A 229 9.42 -12.24 3.89
N VAL A 230 9.31 -11.89 2.61
CA VAL A 230 9.02 -10.52 2.16
C VAL A 230 7.69 -10.01 2.72
N ALA A 231 6.67 -10.87 2.83
CA ALA A 231 5.39 -10.50 3.41
C ALA A 231 5.48 -10.00 4.88
N MET A 232 6.55 -10.35 5.61
CA MET A 232 6.81 -9.79 6.96
C MET A 232 7.03 -8.27 6.93
N ALA A 233 7.28 -7.67 5.78
CA ALA A 233 7.25 -6.22 5.56
C ALA A 233 5.96 -5.57 6.08
N THR A 234 4.84 -6.28 6.04
CA THR A 234 3.55 -5.84 6.60
C THR A 234 3.66 -5.42 8.07
N LEU A 235 4.60 -5.98 8.82
CA LEU A 235 4.82 -5.62 10.24
C LEU A 235 5.42 -4.22 10.43
N ALA A 236 5.94 -3.62 9.38
CA ALA A 236 6.43 -2.22 9.35
C ALA A 236 5.60 -1.32 8.43
N GLU A 237 4.47 -1.81 7.90
CA GLU A 237 3.66 -1.13 6.90
C GLU A 237 2.98 0.14 7.45
N PRO A 238 3.31 1.34 6.95
CA PRO A 238 2.79 2.60 7.48
C PRO A 238 1.28 2.73 7.45
N ALA A 239 0.62 2.19 6.42
CA ALA A 239 -0.83 2.24 6.28
C ALA A 239 -1.55 1.47 7.39
N PHE A 240 -1.01 0.34 7.83
CA PHE A 240 -1.54 -0.44 8.97
C PHE A 240 -1.43 0.34 10.28
N TYR A 241 -0.27 0.94 10.53
CA TYR A 241 -0.06 1.75 11.74
C TYR A 241 -0.97 2.96 11.76
N GLN A 242 -1.11 3.69 10.66
CA GLN A 242 -1.97 4.88 10.58
C GLN A 242 -3.42 4.55 10.93
N ARG A 243 -3.98 3.45 10.36
CA ARG A 243 -5.34 2.99 10.69
C ARG A 243 -5.44 2.53 12.14
N CYS A 244 -4.45 1.86 12.67
CA CYS A 244 -4.42 1.47 14.08
C CYS A 244 -4.40 2.69 15.00
N PHE A 245 -3.56 3.69 14.75
CA PHE A 245 -3.52 4.94 15.52
C PHE A 245 -4.86 5.68 15.44
N ALA A 246 -5.51 5.69 14.27
CA ALA A 246 -6.79 6.37 14.03
C ALA A 246 -8.01 5.60 14.56
N ALA A 247 -7.90 4.31 14.87
CA ALA A 247 -9.01 3.45 15.28
C ALA A 247 -9.70 3.97 16.55
N LYS A 248 -11.03 3.84 16.62
CA LYS A 248 -11.84 4.23 17.80
C LYS A 248 -11.40 3.49 19.07
N SER A 249 -10.95 2.25 18.97
CA SER A 249 -10.51 1.44 20.11
C SER A 249 -9.47 0.39 19.70
N ALA A 250 -8.78 -0.20 20.69
CA ALA A 250 -7.85 -1.30 20.47
C ALA A 250 -8.53 -2.57 19.90
N ALA A 251 -9.82 -2.76 20.20
CA ALA A 251 -10.61 -3.83 19.61
C ALA A 251 -10.88 -3.56 18.12
N VAL A 252 -11.21 -2.32 17.74
CA VAL A 252 -11.39 -1.92 16.33
C VAL A 252 -10.10 -2.11 15.55
N ALA A 253 -8.95 -1.72 16.09
CA ALA A 253 -7.66 -1.90 15.42
C ALA A 253 -7.38 -3.39 15.12
N ARG A 254 -7.53 -4.28 16.13
CA ARG A 254 -7.30 -5.72 15.92
C ARG A 254 -8.34 -6.34 15.01
N ASN A 255 -9.62 -6.18 15.33
CA ASN A 255 -10.70 -6.85 14.62
C ASN A 255 -10.85 -6.30 13.19
N GLY A 256 -10.51 -5.02 12.98
CA GLY A 256 -10.46 -4.40 11.66
C GLY A 256 -9.47 -5.11 10.74
N ILE A 257 -8.24 -5.39 11.20
CA ILE A 257 -7.27 -6.13 10.40
C ILE A 257 -7.74 -7.56 10.15
N LEU A 258 -8.24 -8.27 11.19
CA LEU A 258 -8.73 -9.63 11.02
C LEU A 258 -9.89 -9.72 10.01
N LEU A 259 -10.82 -8.77 10.05
CA LEU A 259 -11.90 -8.72 9.09
C LEU A 259 -11.39 -8.31 7.69
N SER A 260 -10.37 -7.45 7.61
CA SER A 260 -9.74 -7.10 6.33
C SER A 260 -9.11 -8.32 5.66
N ILE A 261 -8.53 -9.27 6.41
CA ILE A 261 -8.00 -10.53 5.85
C ILE A 261 -9.11 -11.32 5.13
N PHE A 262 -10.32 -11.37 5.69
CA PHE A 262 -11.45 -12.03 5.02
C PHE A 262 -11.83 -11.34 3.71
N PHE A 263 -11.87 -10.01 3.69
CA PHE A 263 -12.14 -9.26 2.45
C PHE A 263 -11.01 -9.43 1.43
N TRP A 264 -9.74 -9.37 1.82
CA TRP A 264 -8.63 -9.64 0.89
C TRP A 264 -8.72 -11.04 0.32
N PHE A 265 -8.95 -12.07 1.16
CA PHE A 265 -9.12 -13.44 0.70
C PHE A 265 -10.21 -13.55 -0.39
N THR A 266 -11.39 -12.95 -0.18
CA THR A 266 -12.47 -12.99 -1.18
C THR A 266 -12.13 -12.22 -2.45
N PHE A 267 -11.46 -11.07 -2.32
CA PHE A 267 -11.05 -10.27 -3.47
C PHE A 267 -9.94 -10.94 -4.27
N ASP A 268 -8.96 -11.55 -3.62
CA ASP A 268 -7.89 -12.33 -4.26
C ASP A 268 -8.44 -13.48 -5.09
N PHE A 269 -9.46 -14.17 -4.58
CA PHE A 269 -10.13 -15.22 -5.36
C PHE A 269 -10.83 -14.67 -6.61
N MET A 270 -11.53 -13.55 -6.48
CA MET A 270 -12.20 -12.91 -7.63
C MET A 270 -11.20 -12.46 -8.68
N THR A 271 -10.14 -11.76 -8.26
CA THR A 271 -9.11 -11.24 -9.15
C THR A 271 -8.30 -12.38 -9.79
N THR A 272 -7.91 -13.40 -9.03
CA THR A 272 -7.23 -14.59 -9.57
C THR A 272 -8.12 -15.32 -10.57
N ALA A 273 -9.41 -15.51 -10.28
CA ALA A 273 -10.35 -16.10 -11.22
C ALA A 273 -10.47 -15.29 -12.52
N CYS A 274 -10.55 -13.96 -12.44
CA CYS A 274 -10.53 -13.10 -13.63
C CYS A 274 -9.23 -13.27 -14.44
N GLY A 275 -8.08 -13.43 -13.79
CA GLY A 275 -6.80 -13.73 -14.45
C GLY A 275 -6.79 -15.08 -15.17
N LEU A 276 -7.37 -16.11 -14.53
CA LEU A 276 -7.55 -17.42 -15.16
C LEU A 276 -8.46 -17.35 -16.40
N TYR A 277 -9.58 -16.62 -16.31
CA TYR A 277 -10.46 -16.41 -17.49
C TYR A 277 -9.76 -15.60 -18.58
N ALA A 278 -8.97 -14.61 -18.22
CA ALA A 278 -8.17 -13.86 -19.19
C ALA A 278 -7.19 -14.78 -19.92
N ARG A 279 -6.48 -15.66 -19.21
CA ARG A 279 -5.57 -16.63 -19.81
C ARG A 279 -6.28 -17.64 -20.70
N ALA A 280 -7.43 -18.15 -20.26
CA ALA A 280 -8.20 -19.13 -21.02
C ALA A 280 -8.80 -18.54 -22.32
N LEU A 281 -9.23 -17.27 -22.28
CA LEU A 281 -9.84 -16.60 -23.43
C LEU A 281 -8.81 -16.00 -24.39
N LEU A 282 -7.66 -15.54 -23.86
CA LEU A 282 -6.62 -14.80 -24.58
C LEU A 282 -5.25 -15.44 -24.32
N PRO A 283 -4.99 -16.66 -24.81
CA PRO A 283 -3.78 -17.42 -24.46
C PRO A 283 -2.47 -16.75 -24.90
N ASP A 284 -2.50 -15.94 -25.97
CA ASP A 284 -1.32 -15.35 -26.61
C ASP A 284 -1.27 -13.81 -26.42
N LEU A 285 -1.69 -13.33 -25.25
CA LEU A 285 -1.66 -11.90 -24.96
C LEU A 285 -0.21 -11.39 -24.91
N SER A 286 0.14 -10.50 -25.80
CA SER A 286 1.50 -9.95 -25.92
C SER A 286 1.93 -9.14 -24.68
N ASN A 287 0.99 -8.49 -24.02
CA ASN A 287 1.21 -7.72 -22.80
C ASN A 287 0.31 -8.22 -21.65
N PRO A 288 0.76 -9.16 -20.80
CA PRO A 288 -0.04 -9.70 -19.70
C PRO A 288 -0.51 -8.67 -18.65
N VAL A 289 0.11 -7.51 -18.56
CA VAL A 289 -0.35 -6.40 -17.71
C VAL A 289 -1.75 -5.92 -18.15
N ALA A 290 -2.13 -6.14 -19.41
CA ALA A 290 -3.45 -5.81 -19.93
C ALA A 290 -4.50 -6.91 -19.73
N ALA A 291 -4.20 -7.99 -19.00
CA ALA A 291 -5.09 -9.16 -18.87
C ALA A 291 -6.52 -8.79 -18.47
N TYR A 292 -6.69 -7.93 -17.47
CA TYR A 292 -8.02 -7.52 -17.02
C TYR A 292 -8.73 -6.58 -18.00
N THR A 293 -8.04 -5.61 -18.54
CA THR A 293 -8.62 -4.65 -19.49
C THR A 293 -9.05 -5.33 -20.78
N GLU A 294 -8.25 -6.25 -21.30
CA GLU A 294 -8.58 -7.04 -22.49
C GLU A 294 -9.72 -8.05 -22.23
N LEU A 295 -9.74 -8.70 -21.05
CA LEU A 295 -10.85 -9.54 -20.64
C LEU A 295 -12.15 -8.72 -20.59
N GLY A 296 -12.12 -7.54 -19.97
CA GLY A 296 -13.26 -6.63 -19.90
C GLY A 296 -13.75 -6.21 -21.28
N ALA A 297 -12.84 -5.81 -22.17
CA ALA A 297 -13.18 -5.40 -23.54
C ALA A 297 -13.84 -6.51 -24.37
N LYS A 298 -13.51 -7.78 -24.10
CA LYS A 298 -14.12 -8.92 -24.78
C LYS A 298 -15.47 -9.35 -24.22
N LEU A 299 -15.65 -9.23 -22.90
CA LEU A 299 -16.83 -9.83 -22.26
C LEU A 299 -17.90 -8.82 -21.84
N LEU A 300 -17.52 -7.61 -21.49
CA LEU A 300 -18.47 -6.66 -20.91
C LEU A 300 -19.18 -5.84 -22.00
N PRO A 301 -20.50 -5.63 -21.86
CA PRO A 301 -21.20 -4.69 -22.70
C PRO A 301 -20.86 -3.25 -22.32
N THR A 302 -21.19 -2.32 -23.22
CA THR A 302 -21.06 -0.89 -23.02
C THR A 302 -21.68 -0.44 -21.69
N GLY A 303 -21.02 0.46 -21.00
CA GLY A 303 -21.37 0.95 -19.66
C GLY A 303 -20.80 0.07 -18.54
N LEU A 304 -20.92 -1.27 -18.63
CA LEU A 304 -20.30 -2.17 -17.66
C LEU A 304 -18.78 -2.27 -17.86
N LEU A 305 -18.28 -2.10 -19.08
CA LEU A 305 -16.86 -1.97 -19.35
C LEU A 305 -16.27 -0.75 -18.62
N GLY A 306 -16.95 0.40 -18.69
CA GLY A 306 -16.56 1.61 -17.97
C GLY A 306 -16.61 1.45 -16.45
N LEU A 307 -17.61 0.74 -15.93
CA LEU A 307 -17.71 0.43 -14.50
C LEU A 307 -16.56 -0.50 -14.04
N PHE A 308 -16.18 -1.47 -14.87
CA PHE A 308 -15.03 -2.35 -14.57
C PHE A 308 -13.71 -1.57 -14.62
N PHE A 309 -13.52 -0.69 -15.61
CA PHE A 309 -12.39 0.22 -15.64
C PHE A 309 -12.33 1.10 -14.37
N LEU A 310 -13.48 1.68 -13.99
CA LEU A 310 -13.59 2.44 -12.75
C LEU A 310 -13.19 1.61 -11.53
N SER A 311 -13.56 0.33 -11.47
CA SER A 311 -13.21 -0.52 -10.33
C SER A 311 -11.71 -0.72 -10.18
N MET A 312 -10.98 -0.92 -11.27
CA MET A 312 -9.52 -0.98 -11.26
C MET A 312 -8.90 0.37 -10.87
N LEU A 313 -9.39 1.45 -11.47
CA LEU A 313 -8.94 2.81 -11.15
C LEU A 313 -9.16 3.16 -9.68
N ALA A 314 -10.36 2.86 -9.14
CA ALA A 314 -10.69 3.09 -7.73
C ALA A 314 -9.78 2.30 -6.78
N THR A 315 -9.44 1.05 -7.15
CA THR A 315 -8.52 0.20 -6.38
C THR A 315 -7.14 0.84 -6.28
N VAL A 316 -6.59 1.30 -7.40
CA VAL A 316 -5.28 1.97 -7.45
C VAL A 316 -5.31 3.32 -6.73
N MET A 317 -6.35 4.14 -6.98
CA MET A 317 -6.47 5.48 -6.40
C MET A 317 -6.54 5.47 -4.88
N SER A 318 -7.24 4.51 -4.25
CA SER A 318 -7.27 4.39 -2.79
C SER A 318 -5.86 4.25 -2.19
N THR A 319 -4.98 3.52 -2.87
CA THR A 319 -3.59 3.38 -2.44
C THR A 319 -2.82 4.68 -2.66
N VAL A 320 -2.97 5.31 -3.82
CA VAL A 320 -2.35 6.62 -4.11
C VAL A 320 -2.71 7.65 -3.05
N ASP A 321 -3.99 7.78 -2.73
CA ASP A 321 -4.50 8.74 -1.75
C ASP A 321 -3.87 8.54 -0.37
N SER A 322 -3.87 7.31 0.08
CA SER A 322 -3.36 6.95 1.39
C SER A 322 -1.86 7.17 1.51
N TYR A 323 -1.10 6.78 0.51
CA TYR A 323 0.36 6.95 0.50
C TYR A 323 0.78 8.40 0.27
N MET A 324 0.05 9.16 -0.58
CA MET A 324 0.22 10.61 -0.69
C MET A 324 0.05 11.30 0.67
N PHE A 325 -0.99 10.93 1.40
CA PHE A 325 -1.26 11.50 2.70
C PHE A 325 -0.23 11.08 3.75
N LEU A 326 0.24 9.82 3.73
CA LEU A 326 1.32 9.33 4.58
C LEU A 326 2.62 10.10 4.33
N THR A 327 3.03 10.27 3.07
CA THR A 327 4.21 11.05 2.71
C THR A 327 4.08 12.51 3.18
N ALA A 328 2.92 13.14 2.89
CA ALA A 328 2.66 14.51 3.29
C ALA A 328 2.68 14.70 4.81
N THR A 329 2.12 13.75 5.56
CA THR A 329 2.13 13.75 7.02
C THR A 329 3.55 13.59 7.56
N THR A 330 4.34 12.68 7.00
CA THR A 330 5.74 12.49 7.41
C THR A 330 6.56 13.76 7.16
N ILE A 331 6.39 14.40 6.01
CA ILE A 331 7.07 15.68 5.72
C ILE A 331 6.62 16.77 6.69
N SER A 332 5.30 16.94 6.87
CA SER A 332 4.76 18.06 7.66
C SER A 332 4.93 17.88 9.16
N HIS A 333 4.52 16.72 9.69
CA HIS A 333 4.52 16.44 11.12
C HIS A 333 5.90 16.00 11.60
N ASP A 334 6.46 14.96 10.96
CA ASP A 334 7.68 14.33 11.49
C ASP A 334 8.94 15.13 11.20
N LEU A 335 9.00 15.84 10.06
CA LEU A 335 10.17 16.65 9.72
C LEU A 335 9.97 18.13 10.05
N PHE A 336 8.98 18.82 9.45
CA PHE A 336 8.89 20.28 9.63
C PHE A 336 8.38 20.70 11.01
N TRP A 337 7.23 20.18 11.46
CA TRP A 337 6.67 20.58 12.74
C TRP A 337 7.57 20.20 13.90
N ARG A 338 8.08 18.98 13.91
CA ARG A 338 8.94 18.48 14.99
C ARG A 338 10.30 19.17 15.05
N LEU A 339 10.96 19.39 13.91
CA LEU A 339 12.28 20.00 13.89
C LEU A 339 12.26 21.50 14.19
N LYS A 340 11.22 22.22 13.73
CA LYS A 340 11.14 23.69 13.88
C LYS A 340 10.17 24.14 14.96
N ARG A 341 9.49 23.24 15.66
CA ARG A 341 8.52 23.50 16.74
C ARG A 341 7.50 24.58 16.37
N PHE A 342 6.91 24.50 15.19
CA PHE A 342 5.83 25.41 14.80
C PHE A 342 4.56 25.12 15.59
N GLY A 343 3.74 26.15 15.84
CA GLY A 343 2.42 25.99 16.45
C GLY A 343 1.46 25.17 15.59
N ASP A 344 0.46 24.56 16.22
CA ASP A 344 -0.55 23.71 15.57
C ASP A 344 -1.36 24.45 14.49
N ASP A 345 -1.44 25.80 14.58
CA ASP A 345 -2.08 26.65 13.59
C ASP A 345 -1.48 26.55 12.18
N ARG A 346 -0.21 26.15 12.07
CA ARG A 346 0.53 26.03 10.81
C ARG A 346 0.54 24.62 10.22
N ILE A 347 0.10 23.61 10.97
CA ILE A 347 0.19 22.20 10.53
C ILE A 347 -0.54 21.97 9.19
N GLN A 348 -1.70 22.59 9.00
CA GLN A 348 -2.45 22.45 7.75
C GLN A 348 -1.67 23.02 6.55
N LYS A 349 -0.98 24.15 6.72
CA LYS A 349 -0.14 24.75 5.66
C LYS A 349 1.03 23.82 5.31
N PHE A 350 1.67 23.22 6.34
CA PHE A 350 2.76 22.27 6.12
C PHE A 350 2.28 20.96 5.53
N THR A 351 1.09 20.46 5.88
CA THR A 351 0.49 19.29 5.24
C THR A 351 0.18 19.56 3.77
N SER A 352 -0.32 20.75 3.46
CA SER A 352 -0.52 21.18 2.07
C SER A 352 0.80 21.22 1.29
N LEU A 353 1.86 21.78 1.89
CA LEU A 353 3.20 21.77 1.29
C LEU A 353 3.71 20.33 1.12
N GLY A 354 3.52 19.47 2.12
CA GLY A 354 3.86 18.05 2.05
C GLY A 354 3.14 17.32 0.91
N LEU A 355 1.85 17.62 0.68
CA LEU A 355 1.08 17.08 -0.44
C LEU A 355 1.65 17.54 -1.80
N VAL A 356 2.02 18.82 -1.93
CA VAL A 356 2.67 19.33 -3.16
C VAL A 356 4.01 18.65 -3.40
N LEU A 357 4.84 18.52 -2.37
CA LEU A 357 6.14 17.84 -2.48
C LEU A 357 5.97 16.35 -2.81
N SER A 358 5.00 15.68 -2.20
CA SER A 358 4.64 14.30 -2.52
C SER A 358 4.17 14.16 -3.98
N LEU A 359 3.30 15.07 -4.45
CA LEU A 359 2.82 15.11 -5.84
C LEU A 359 3.99 15.22 -6.82
N VAL A 360 4.86 16.22 -6.62
CA VAL A 360 6.00 16.44 -7.52
C VAL A 360 6.95 15.25 -7.50
N GLY A 361 7.32 14.78 -6.30
CA GLY A 361 8.20 13.62 -6.13
C GLY A 361 7.63 12.36 -6.80
N THR A 362 6.34 12.11 -6.61
CA THR A 362 5.64 10.97 -7.22
C THR A 362 5.67 11.02 -8.75
N ILE A 363 5.33 12.17 -9.36
CA ILE A 363 5.35 12.33 -10.82
C ILE A 363 6.77 12.14 -11.37
N VAL A 364 7.76 12.75 -10.74
CA VAL A 364 9.16 12.64 -11.16
C VAL A 364 9.64 11.20 -11.14
N ILE A 365 9.33 10.44 -10.08
CA ILE A 365 9.72 9.04 -9.97
C ILE A 365 8.90 8.18 -10.95
N ALA A 366 7.57 8.32 -10.97
CA ALA A 366 6.69 7.53 -11.83
C ALA A 366 7.05 7.63 -13.33
N THR A 367 7.52 8.80 -13.77
CA THR A 367 7.94 9.01 -15.17
C THR A 367 9.33 8.43 -15.49
N ARG A 368 10.10 8.00 -14.51
CA ARG A 368 11.44 7.39 -14.70
C ARG A 368 11.42 5.86 -14.70
N PHE A 369 10.38 5.26 -14.13
CA PHE A 369 10.23 3.81 -14.09
C PHE A 369 9.27 3.33 -15.17
N THR A 370 9.55 2.15 -15.69
CA THR A 370 8.71 1.46 -16.70
C THR A 370 8.00 0.24 -16.12
N SER A 371 8.36 -0.20 -14.91
CA SER A 371 7.80 -1.37 -14.25
C SER A 371 7.32 -1.02 -12.84
N VAL A 372 6.06 -1.28 -12.58
CA VAL A 372 5.42 -1.15 -11.26
C VAL A 372 6.06 -2.09 -10.25
N VAL A 373 6.31 -3.33 -10.65
CA VAL A 373 6.89 -4.38 -9.80
C VAL A 373 8.30 -3.99 -9.33
N ASN A 374 9.10 -3.38 -10.20
CA ASN A 374 10.45 -2.93 -9.82
C ASN A 374 10.39 -1.82 -8.76
N VAL A 375 9.46 -0.87 -8.87
CA VAL A 375 9.30 0.18 -7.85
C VAL A 375 8.91 -0.41 -6.50
N TRP A 376 7.98 -1.35 -6.49
CA TRP A 376 7.61 -2.06 -5.25
C TRP A 376 8.76 -2.82 -4.64
N HIS A 377 9.46 -3.59 -5.46
CA HIS A 377 10.61 -4.38 -5.04
C HIS A 377 11.67 -3.49 -4.39
N ASP A 378 12.04 -2.40 -5.06
CA ASP A 378 13.12 -1.52 -4.62
C ASP A 378 12.76 -0.75 -3.34
N PHE A 379 11.60 -0.09 -3.33
CA PHE A 379 11.15 0.70 -2.19
C PHE A 379 10.77 -0.19 -1.00
N GLY A 380 10.10 -1.32 -1.29
CA GLY A 380 9.77 -2.31 -0.26
C GLY A 380 11.00 -2.91 0.40
N SER A 381 12.02 -3.24 -0.40
CA SER A 381 13.28 -3.79 0.11
C SER A 381 14.03 -2.79 0.99
N MET A 382 14.16 -1.54 0.55
CA MET A 382 14.83 -0.48 1.34
C MET A 382 14.06 -0.19 2.64
N GLY A 383 12.74 0.00 2.55
CA GLY A 383 11.93 0.35 3.70
C GLY A 383 11.89 -0.75 4.75
N THR A 384 11.69 -1.98 4.32
CA THR A 384 11.61 -3.12 5.21
C THR A 384 12.92 -3.38 5.92
N SER A 385 14.03 -3.40 5.19
CA SER A 385 15.35 -3.65 5.78
C SER A 385 15.73 -2.58 6.81
N ALA A 386 15.37 -1.31 6.55
CA ALA A 386 15.70 -0.20 7.42
C ALA A 386 14.80 -0.09 8.66
N LEU A 387 13.49 -0.34 8.52
CA LEU A 387 12.52 0.03 9.55
C LEU A 387 11.95 -1.16 10.33
N LEU A 388 11.94 -2.38 9.78
CA LEU A 388 11.27 -3.54 10.37
C LEU A 388 11.74 -3.83 11.79
N LEU A 389 13.01 -4.12 11.97
CA LEU A 389 13.56 -4.47 13.29
C LEU A 389 13.60 -3.29 14.26
N PRO A 390 14.06 -2.07 13.87
CA PRO A 390 13.96 -0.91 14.73
C PRO A 390 12.55 -0.64 15.24
N LEU A 391 11.52 -0.77 14.38
CA LEU A 391 10.14 -0.53 14.76
C LEU A 391 9.57 -1.63 15.65
N ILE A 392 9.70 -2.91 15.26
CA ILE A 392 9.15 -4.04 16.03
C ILE A 392 9.73 -4.09 17.42
N THR A 393 11.04 -3.87 17.55
CA THR A 393 11.70 -3.90 18.87
C THR A 393 11.24 -2.78 19.79
N THR A 394 10.57 -1.73 19.30
CA THR A 394 9.92 -0.75 20.19
C THR A 394 8.64 -1.28 20.85
N TYR A 395 7.89 -2.12 20.14
CA TYR A 395 6.61 -2.64 20.61
C TYR A 395 6.72 -3.99 21.29
N TRP A 396 7.67 -4.82 20.88
CA TRP A 396 7.76 -6.21 21.31
C TRP A 396 9.17 -6.59 21.73
N GLY A 397 9.29 -7.58 22.64
CA GLY A 397 10.56 -8.08 23.17
C GLY A 397 11.09 -7.33 24.39
N THR A 398 12.06 -7.93 25.05
CA THR A 398 12.73 -7.40 26.26
C THR A 398 13.84 -6.41 25.91
N TYR A 399 14.39 -6.51 24.70
CA TYR A 399 15.49 -5.70 24.22
C TYR A 399 15.04 -4.80 23.07
N GLN A 400 15.70 -3.66 22.94
CA GLN A 400 15.59 -2.73 21.81
C GLN A 400 16.98 -2.25 21.41
N TYR A 401 17.10 -1.56 20.29
CA TYR A 401 18.34 -0.91 19.91
C TYR A 401 18.73 0.17 20.93
N SER A 402 20.03 0.43 21.09
CA SER A 402 20.48 1.70 21.65
C SER A 402 20.14 2.85 20.69
N PRO A 403 20.07 4.11 21.12
CA PRO A 403 19.79 5.26 20.25
C PRO A 403 20.74 5.35 19.03
N LYS A 404 22.04 5.18 19.27
CA LYS A 404 23.05 5.15 18.18
C LYS A 404 22.90 3.90 17.29
N GLY A 405 22.61 2.75 17.91
CA GLY A 405 22.38 1.51 17.18
C GLY A 405 21.17 1.56 16.24
N ALA A 406 20.06 2.19 16.67
CA ALA A 406 18.90 2.38 15.81
C ALA A 406 19.21 3.27 14.60
N LEU A 407 19.90 4.39 14.80
CA LEU A 407 20.36 5.23 13.69
C LEU A 407 21.25 4.47 12.71
N LEU A 408 22.27 3.78 13.24
CA LEU A 408 23.19 2.98 12.41
C LEU A 408 22.43 1.88 11.65
N SER A 409 21.51 1.18 12.31
CA SER A 409 20.69 0.16 11.67
C SER A 409 19.87 0.73 10.51
N ILE A 410 19.13 1.82 10.71
CA ILE A 410 18.31 2.45 9.68
C ILE A 410 19.16 2.88 8.48
N VAL A 411 20.24 3.61 8.74
CA VAL A 411 21.07 4.17 7.67
C VAL A 411 21.85 3.08 6.93
N LEU A 412 22.55 2.19 7.65
CA LEU A 412 23.39 1.17 7.01
C LEU A 412 22.55 0.12 6.26
N SER A 413 21.38 -0.29 6.82
CA SER A 413 20.52 -1.25 6.14
C SER A 413 19.96 -0.68 4.84
N ALA A 414 19.46 0.56 4.86
CA ALA A 414 19.00 1.24 3.65
C ALA A 414 20.12 1.40 2.63
N SER A 415 21.32 1.82 3.07
CA SER A 415 22.47 2.03 2.19
C SER A 415 22.97 0.74 1.55
N VAL A 416 23.06 -0.35 2.31
CA VAL A 416 23.49 -1.66 1.78
C VAL A 416 22.43 -2.20 0.80
N THR A 417 21.16 -2.09 1.14
CA THR A 417 20.07 -2.49 0.24
C THR A 417 20.13 -1.70 -1.07
N ALA A 418 20.25 -0.36 -0.99
CA ALA A 418 20.36 0.49 -2.19
C ALA A 418 21.62 0.19 -3.01
N LEU A 419 22.74 -0.06 -2.36
CA LEU A 419 23.99 -0.45 -3.04
C LEU A 419 23.82 -1.75 -3.84
N MET A 420 23.15 -2.74 -3.26
CA MET A 420 22.87 -4.01 -3.94
C MET A 420 21.83 -3.85 -5.07
N LEU A 421 20.85 -2.97 -4.92
CA LEU A 421 19.84 -2.70 -5.95
C LEU A 421 20.43 -2.02 -7.19
N TYR A 422 21.28 -1.00 -6.99
CA TYR A 422 21.65 -0.07 -8.07
C TYR A 422 23.11 -0.12 -8.49
N VAL A 423 24.00 -0.66 -7.66
CA VAL A 423 25.45 -0.62 -7.92
C VAL A 423 26.05 -2.01 -8.11
N ILE A 424 25.59 -3.00 -7.34
CA ILE A 424 26.12 -4.37 -7.37
C ILE A 424 24.99 -5.34 -7.74
N PRO A 425 24.49 -5.32 -8.98
CA PRO A 425 23.46 -6.25 -9.39
C PRO A 425 24.03 -7.67 -9.40
N LEU A 426 23.51 -8.53 -8.52
CA LEU A 426 23.90 -9.93 -8.46
C LEU A 426 23.03 -10.72 -9.45
N PRO A 427 23.60 -11.34 -10.48
CA PRO A 427 22.83 -12.12 -11.43
C PRO A 427 22.27 -13.40 -10.77
N GLY A 428 20.97 -13.65 -10.98
CA GLY A 428 20.29 -14.91 -10.67
C GLY A 428 19.42 -14.89 -9.41
N TYR A 429 18.27 -15.60 -9.52
CA TYR A 429 17.27 -15.77 -8.48
C TYR A 429 17.73 -16.74 -7.36
N PHE A 430 18.66 -16.31 -6.55
CA PHE A 430 18.97 -17.01 -5.31
C PHE A 430 18.41 -16.21 -4.14
N VAL A 431 17.60 -16.85 -3.28
CA VAL A 431 16.99 -16.25 -2.08
C VAL A 431 17.97 -15.43 -1.24
N ILE A 432 19.24 -15.87 -1.16
CA ILE A 432 20.30 -15.20 -0.38
C ILE A 432 20.81 -13.91 -1.08
N ARG A 433 20.52 -13.71 -2.37
CA ARG A 433 21.02 -12.57 -3.16
C ARG A 433 20.05 -11.41 -3.26
N GLU A 434 18.86 -11.58 -2.72
CA GLU A 434 17.89 -10.49 -2.69
C GLU A 434 18.35 -9.36 -1.76
N PRO A 435 18.36 -8.11 -2.26
CA PRO A 435 18.89 -6.96 -1.52
C PRO A 435 18.32 -6.77 -0.13
N ILE A 436 17.03 -7.10 0.05
CA ILE A 436 16.31 -7.01 1.34
C ILE A 436 17.01 -7.85 2.43
N PHE A 437 17.54 -9.05 2.11
CA PHE A 437 18.16 -9.92 3.11
C PHE A 437 19.50 -9.39 3.58
N ALA A 438 20.28 -8.79 2.69
CA ALA A 438 21.51 -8.13 3.08
C ALA A 438 21.25 -6.97 4.05
N GLY A 439 20.25 -6.12 3.72
CA GLY A 439 19.84 -5.04 4.60
C GLY A 439 19.29 -5.55 5.94
N LEU A 440 18.43 -6.57 5.95
CA LEU A 440 17.94 -7.21 7.19
C LEU A 440 19.07 -7.85 8.00
N GLY A 441 20.03 -8.48 7.34
CA GLY A 441 21.23 -9.04 7.98
C GLY A 441 22.05 -7.96 8.70
N VAL A 442 22.25 -6.81 8.04
CA VAL A 442 22.89 -5.63 8.66
C VAL A 442 22.07 -5.13 9.86
N SER A 443 20.76 -4.98 9.69
CA SER A 443 19.89 -4.54 10.79
C SER A 443 19.96 -5.49 11.99
N LEU A 444 19.90 -6.79 11.76
CA LEU A 444 20.03 -7.80 12.80
C LEU A 444 21.41 -7.79 13.47
N GLY A 445 22.49 -7.69 12.68
CA GLY A 445 23.85 -7.59 13.20
C GLY A 445 24.05 -6.38 14.11
N VAL A 446 23.58 -5.20 13.68
CA VAL A 446 23.59 -3.99 14.51
C VAL A 446 22.75 -4.17 15.76
N PHE A 447 21.58 -4.84 15.67
CA PHE A 447 20.75 -5.14 16.85
C PHE A 447 21.53 -5.96 17.87
N VAL A 448 22.13 -7.07 17.46
CA VAL A 448 22.87 -7.95 18.37
C VAL A 448 24.00 -7.21 19.09
N LEU A 449 24.71 -6.34 18.36
CA LEU A 449 25.85 -5.57 18.90
C LEU A 449 25.45 -4.40 19.80
N THR A 450 24.25 -3.81 19.58
CA THR A 450 23.88 -2.53 20.22
C THR A 450 22.62 -2.62 21.09
N ARG A 451 22.04 -3.83 21.28
CA ARG A 451 20.81 -4.03 22.04
C ARG A 451 20.96 -3.61 23.50
N VAL A 452 19.96 -2.94 24.01
CA VAL A 452 19.82 -2.56 25.41
C VAL A 452 18.50 -3.09 25.97
N LYS A 453 18.45 -3.36 27.29
CA LYS A 453 17.22 -3.79 27.96
C LYS A 453 16.22 -2.62 27.95
N LYS A 454 14.97 -2.89 27.59
CA LYS A 454 13.91 -1.88 27.65
C LYS A 454 13.64 -1.44 29.08
N ILE A 455 13.50 -0.15 29.28
CA ILE A 455 12.95 0.41 30.50
C ILE A 455 11.42 0.32 30.39
N PRO A 456 10.72 -0.29 31.36
CA PRO A 456 9.26 -0.33 31.36
C PRO A 456 8.64 1.06 31.20
N GLU A 457 7.59 1.20 30.38
CA GLU A 457 6.93 2.50 30.15
C GLU A 457 6.37 3.13 31.44
N SER A 458 6.04 2.31 32.45
CA SER A 458 5.57 2.75 33.76
C SER A 458 6.62 3.49 34.61
N SER A 459 7.92 3.37 34.27
CA SER A 459 9.03 4.00 35.01
C SER A 459 9.60 5.25 34.28
N GLN A 460 9.06 5.62 33.13
CA GLN A 460 9.46 6.84 32.43
C GLN A 460 8.66 8.03 32.97
N SER A 461 9.30 8.89 33.77
CA SER A 461 8.75 10.20 34.10
C SER A 461 8.46 10.97 32.79
N PRO A 462 7.35 11.75 32.72
CA PRO A 462 7.11 12.59 31.56
C PRO A 462 8.32 13.52 31.37
N ARG A 463 9.03 13.37 30.23
CA ARG A 463 10.05 14.33 29.84
C ARG A 463 9.36 15.68 29.63
N PRO A 464 9.90 16.80 30.13
CA PRO A 464 9.30 18.10 29.89
C PRO A 464 9.16 18.31 28.36
N GLN A 465 7.98 18.76 27.97
CA GLN A 465 7.56 19.04 26.57
C GLN A 465 8.39 20.15 25.93
#